data_3926734c8f66b33ed30bdfbe8b17bd1d
#
_entry.id   3926734c8f66b33ed30bdfbe8b17bd1d
#
_cell.length_a   1.000
_cell.length_b   1.000
_cell.length_c   1.000
_cell.angle_alpha   90.00
_cell.angle_beta   90.00
_cell.angle_gamma   90.00
#
_symmetry.space_group_name_H-M   'P 1'
#
loop_
_entity.id
_entity.type
_entity.pdbx_description
1 polymer ?
#
loop_
_entity_poly.entity_id
_entity_poly.type
_entity_poly.pdbx_seq_one_letter_code
_entity_poly.pdbx_strand_id
1 'polypeptide(L)'
;MANEGLVIRGISVTEELYDLLLFLTHSFVRPTTTELYSIKHIDVTVGENPKRLILTIRKGKTGYRTSNTMPAAVSVYERICERYSNFQAEDYIFLPNYQNRTTASKIIQRQFNELLNRESLELDPQTGKKHMLYSLRHTAICMRIINSEGKVNIFNLAKNAGTSVDQIERFYAKYLPLSAEMARNLQSFGE
;
A
#
# COMPACT_ATOMS: atom_id res chain seq x y z
N MET A 1 5.13 -15.91 12.12
CA MET A 1 4.60 -15.01 13.18
C MET A 1 3.10 -15.20 13.44
N ALA A 2 2.22 -15.16 12.46
CA ALA A 2 0.80 -15.47 12.70
C ALA A 2 0.63 -16.92 13.20
N ASN A 3 1.37 -17.87 12.65
CA ASN A 3 1.36 -19.29 13.05
C ASN A 3 2.13 -19.58 14.36
N GLU A 4 2.87 -18.64 14.89
CA GLU A 4 3.66 -18.78 16.12
C GLU A 4 2.93 -18.29 17.37
N GLY A 5 1.67 -17.86 17.22
CA GLY A 5 0.87 -17.34 18.33
C GLY A 5 1.43 -16.07 18.98
N LEU A 6 2.17 -15.25 18.22
CA LEU A 6 2.76 -14.02 18.73
C LEU A 6 1.70 -13.05 19.24
N VAL A 7 1.87 -12.61 20.49
CA VAL A 7 0.98 -11.63 21.14
C VAL A 7 1.77 -10.36 21.46
N ILE A 8 1.29 -9.20 21.02
CA ILE A 8 1.90 -7.91 21.28
C ILE A 8 0.92 -7.03 22.06
N ARG A 9 1.27 -6.74 23.32
CA ARG A 9 0.42 -5.99 24.27
C ARG A 9 -1.01 -6.55 24.37
N GLY A 10 -1.10 -7.87 24.49
CA GLY A 10 -2.39 -8.57 24.63
C GLY A 10 -3.17 -8.76 23.32
N ILE A 11 -2.61 -8.39 22.16
CA ILE A 11 -3.27 -8.53 20.85
C ILE A 11 -2.45 -9.50 19.99
N SER A 12 -3.10 -10.58 19.54
CA SER A 12 -2.48 -11.57 18.68
C SER A 12 -2.12 -10.98 17.30
N VAL A 13 -0.95 -11.34 16.80
CA VAL A 13 -0.57 -11.09 15.41
C VAL A 13 -1.24 -12.15 14.55
N THR A 14 -2.04 -11.72 13.61
CA THR A 14 -2.80 -12.59 12.72
C THR A 14 -2.38 -12.39 11.26
N GLU A 15 -2.92 -13.20 10.37
CA GLU A 15 -2.74 -13.05 8.92
C GLU A 15 -3.23 -11.70 8.40
N GLU A 16 -4.04 -10.98 9.16
CA GLU A 16 -4.48 -9.64 8.83
C GLU A 16 -3.32 -8.65 8.67
N LEU A 17 -2.27 -8.77 9.52
CA LEU A 17 -1.05 -7.98 9.33
C LEU A 17 -0.41 -8.28 7.97
N TYR A 18 -0.26 -9.55 7.61
CA TYR A 18 0.30 -9.96 6.32
C TYR A 18 -0.49 -9.38 5.14
N ASP A 19 -1.81 -9.53 5.16
CA ASP A 19 -2.67 -9.00 4.12
C ASP A 19 -2.63 -7.47 4.02
N LEU A 20 -2.56 -6.78 5.16
CA LEU A 20 -2.44 -5.32 5.19
C LEU A 20 -1.11 -4.86 4.57
N LEU A 21 0.01 -5.53 4.87
CA LEU A 21 1.32 -5.20 4.30
C LEU A 21 1.32 -5.42 2.78
N LEU A 22 0.78 -6.54 2.31
CA LEU A 22 0.63 -6.80 0.87
C LEU A 22 -0.31 -5.78 0.21
N PHE A 23 -1.44 -5.47 0.84
CA PHE A 23 -2.37 -4.48 0.32
C PHE A 23 -1.70 -3.11 0.16
N LEU A 24 -0.88 -2.67 1.12
CA LEU A 24 -0.13 -1.42 1.03
C LEU A 24 0.85 -1.40 -0.13
N THR A 25 1.54 -2.51 -0.41
CA THR A 25 2.51 -2.60 -1.52
C THR A 25 1.84 -2.63 -2.90
N HIS A 26 0.51 -2.86 -2.95
CA HIS A 26 -0.21 -2.98 -4.21
C HIS A 26 -1.33 -1.94 -4.42
N SER A 27 -1.60 -1.06 -3.45
CA SER A 27 -2.76 -0.17 -3.51
C SER A 27 -2.45 1.32 -3.67
N PHE A 28 -1.22 1.75 -3.50
CA PHE A 28 -0.80 3.16 -3.51
C PHE A 28 -1.45 4.05 -2.43
N VAL A 29 -2.24 3.50 -1.51
CA VAL A 29 -2.87 4.28 -0.43
C VAL A 29 -1.88 4.64 0.66
N ARG A 30 -2.18 5.70 1.42
CA ARG A 30 -1.38 6.06 2.59
C ARG A 30 -1.79 5.24 3.79
N PRO A 31 -0.85 4.76 4.63
CA PRO A 31 -1.15 4.04 5.86
C PRO A 31 -1.62 5.01 6.97
N THR A 32 -2.68 5.77 6.69
CA THR A 32 -3.26 6.76 7.59
C THR A 32 -4.67 6.40 7.99
N THR A 33 -5.12 6.97 9.10
CA THR A 33 -6.50 6.79 9.60
C THR A 33 -7.56 7.33 8.64
N THR A 34 -7.19 8.26 7.77
CA THR A 34 -8.09 8.87 6.78
C THR A 34 -8.06 8.20 5.41
N GLU A 35 -7.08 7.33 5.14
CA GLU A 35 -7.03 6.53 3.91
C GLU A 35 -7.15 5.04 4.24
N LEU A 36 -6.04 4.29 4.37
CA LEU A 36 -6.06 2.83 4.54
C LEU A 36 -7.05 2.36 5.60
N TYR A 37 -6.95 2.92 6.81
CA TYR A 37 -7.77 2.45 7.93
C TYR A 37 -9.23 2.91 7.86
N SER A 38 -9.61 3.78 6.94
CA SER A 38 -11.00 4.22 6.75
C SER A 38 -11.70 3.58 5.56
N ILE A 39 -11.00 2.75 4.77
CA ILE A 39 -11.62 2.04 3.65
C ILE A 39 -12.60 1.00 4.19
N LYS A 40 -13.81 1.03 3.68
CA LYS A 40 -14.88 0.08 3.97
C LYS A 40 -15.13 -0.81 2.75
N HIS A 41 -15.85 -1.91 2.92
CA HIS A 41 -16.20 -2.78 1.80
C HIS A 41 -16.98 -2.04 0.70
N ILE A 42 -17.88 -1.11 1.07
CA ILE A 42 -18.62 -0.25 0.12
C ILE A 42 -17.70 0.68 -0.71
N ASP A 43 -16.47 0.91 -0.27
CA ASP A 43 -15.49 1.74 -0.96
C ASP A 43 -14.63 0.95 -1.96
N VAL A 44 -14.86 -0.37 -2.08
CA VAL A 44 -14.07 -1.27 -2.92
C VAL A 44 -14.93 -1.79 -4.06
N THR A 45 -14.49 -1.57 -5.29
CA THR A 45 -15.09 -2.15 -6.48
C THR A 45 -14.05 -3.00 -7.21
N VAL A 46 -14.43 -4.20 -7.63
CA VAL A 46 -13.57 -5.05 -8.47
C VAL A 46 -13.77 -4.67 -9.93
N GLY A 47 -12.68 -4.29 -10.60
CA GLY A 47 -12.65 -4.02 -12.04
C GLY A 47 -11.98 -5.17 -12.78
N GLU A 48 -12.54 -5.58 -13.93
CA GLU A 48 -12.12 -6.80 -14.63
C GLU A 48 -11.07 -6.56 -15.72
N ASN A 49 -11.12 -5.44 -16.43
CA ASN A 49 -10.22 -5.20 -17.57
C ASN A 49 -9.42 -3.89 -17.41
N PRO A 50 -8.18 -3.94 -16.90
CA PRO A 50 -7.48 -5.07 -16.29
C PRO A 50 -8.03 -5.39 -14.88
N LYS A 51 -7.84 -6.64 -14.40
CA LYS A 51 -8.27 -7.05 -13.05
C LYS A 51 -7.57 -6.18 -11.98
N ARG A 52 -8.34 -5.47 -11.15
CA ARG A 52 -7.86 -4.53 -10.13
C ARG A 52 -8.96 -4.22 -9.13
N LEU A 53 -8.58 -3.62 -8.00
CA LEU A 53 -9.55 -2.92 -7.17
C LEU A 53 -9.57 -1.43 -7.55
N ILE A 54 -10.75 -0.86 -7.49
CA ILE A 54 -11.00 0.59 -7.57
C ILE A 54 -11.40 1.00 -6.16
N LEU A 55 -10.55 1.78 -5.50
CA LEU A 55 -10.74 2.21 -4.12
C LEU A 55 -11.28 3.63 -4.07
N THR A 56 -12.35 3.86 -3.35
CA THR A 56 -12.87 5.20 -3.06
C THR A 56 -12.22 5.73 -1.79
N ILE A 57 -11.38 6.75 -1.90
CA ILE A 57 -10.75 7.45 -0.78
C ILE A 57 -11.56 8.70 -0.47
N ARG A 58 -12.36 8.66 0.59
CA ARG A 58 -13.34 9.72 0.92
C ARG A 58 -12.68 10.97 1.52
N LYS A 59 -11.66 10.80 2.39
CA LYS A 59 -11.03 11.87 3.17
C LYS A 59 -9.50 11.78 3.15
N GLY A 60 -8.90 11.67 1.95
CA GLY A 60 -7.45 11.68 1.83
C GLY A 60 -6.83 13.06 2.06
N LYS A 61 -5.49 13.13 2.24
CA LYS A 61 -4.74 14.39 2.34
C LYS A 61 -5.02 15.34 1.15
N THR A 62 -5.31 14.79 -0.02
CA THR A 62 -5.63 15.53 -1.25
C THR A 62 -7.14 15.59 -1.54
N GLY A 63 -7.98 15.32 -0.55
CA GLY A 63 -9.43 15.27 -0.70
C GLY A 63 -9.95 13.93 -1.21
N TYR A 64 -11.16 13.96 -1.78
CA TYR A 64 -11.81 12.80 -2.40
C TYR A 64 -11.07 12.39 -3.68
N ARG A 65 -10.82 11.08 -3.83
CA ARG A 65 -10.26 10.50 -5.06
C ARG A 65 -10.59 9.01 -5.17
N THR A 66 -10.48 8.49 -6.37
CA THR A 66 -10.39 7.06 -6.61
C THR A 66 -8.93 6.64 -6.81
N SER A 67 -8.60 5.42 -6.44
CA SER A 67 -7.27 4.83 -6.65
C SER A 67 -7.42 3.44 -7.24
N ASN A 68 -6.77 3.18 -8.37
CA ASN A 68 -6.67 1.84 -8.94
C ASN A 68 -5.48 1.12 -8.34
N THR A 69 -5.69 -0.13 -7.93
CA THR A 69 -4.62 -0.97 -7.39
C THR A 69 -3.87 -1.73 -8.48
N MET A 70 -2.76 -2.36 -8.10
CA MET A 70 -2.15 -3.43 -8.86
C MET A 70 -3.04 -4.69 -8.78
N PRO A 71 -2.95 -5.62 -9.79
CA PRO A 71 -3.79 -6.84 -9.80
C PRO A 71 -3.67 -7.69 -8.54
N ALA A 72 -2.48 -7.79 -7.94
CA ALA A 72 -2.26 -8.60 -6.75
C ALA A 72 -3.08 -8.15 -5.52
N ALA A 73 -3.54 -6.89 -5.46
CA ALA A 73 -4.43 -6.44 -4.39
C ALA A 73 -5.79 -7.15 -4.40
N VAL A 74 -6.22 -7.68 -5.56
CA VAL A 74 -7.51 -8.37 -5.67
C VAL A 74 -7.51 -9.65 -4.85
N SER A 75 -6.48 -10.50 -5.00
CA SER A 75 -6.38 -11.74 -4.22
C SER A 75 -6.23 -11.49 -2.71
N VAL A 76 -5.60 -10.37 -2.33
CA VAL A 76 -5.54 -9.96 -0.93
C VAL A 76 -6.95 -9.62 -0.42
N TYR A 77 -7.72 -8.87 -1.19
CA TYR A 77 -9.08 -8.51 -0.82
C TYR A 77 -10.02 -9.72 -0.77
N GLU A 78 -9.88 -10.66 -1.70
CA GLU A 78 -10.61 -11.93 -1.70
C GLU A 78 -10.36 -12.71 -0.39
N ARG A 79 -9.10 -12.84 0.07
CA ARG A 79 -8.77 -13.49 1.37
C ARG A 79 -9.38 -12.74 2.57
N ILE A 80 -9.41 -11.39 2.52
CA ILE A 80 -10.05 -10.60 3.57
C ILE A 80 -11.55 -10.91 3.63
N CYS A 81 -12.22 -10.98 2.49
CA CYS A 81 -13.64 -11.32 2.40
C CYS A 81 -13.92 -12.76 2.89
N GLU A 82 -13.06 -13.71 2.57
CA GLU A 82 -13.17 -15.10 3.06
C GLU A 82 -13.02 -15.17 4.60
N ARG A 83 -12.04 -14.43 5.16
CA ARG A 83 -11.81 -14.37 6.61
C ARG A 83 -12.98 -13.78 7.37
N TYR A 84 -13.63 -12.78 6.81
CA TYR A 84 -14.76 -12.06 7.39
C TYR A 84 -16.04 -12.29 6.58
N SER A 85 -16.40 -13.55 6.34
CA SER A 85 -17.49 -13.96 5.43
C SER A 85 -18.86 -13.30 5.68
N ASN A 86 -19.09 -12.78 6.89
CA ASN A 86 -20.33 -12.09 7.27
C ASN A 86 -20.19 -10.57 7.31
N PHE A 87 -19.20 -9.99 6.63
CA PHE A 87 -19.01 -8.53 6.60
C PHE A 87 -20.21 -7.80 6.01
N GLN A 88 -20.46 -6.60 6.52
CA GLN A 88 -21.43 -5.66 5.96
C GLN A 88 -20.71 -4.61 5.08
N ALA A 89 -21.44 -3.98 4.17
CA ALA A 89 -20.87 -2.96 3.27
C ALA A 89 -20.18 -1.81 4.02
N GLU A 90 -20.66 -1.46 5.21
CA GLU A 90 -20.11 -0.40 6.05
C GLU A 90 -18.99 -0.85 6.99
N ASP A 91 -18.60 -2.13 6.99
CA ASP A 91 -17.47 -2.61 7.78
C ASP A 91 -16.15 -2.19 7.16
N TYR A 92 -15.17 -1.92 8.01
CA TYR A 92 -13.80 -1.64 7.57
C TYR A 92 -13.12 -2.90 7.04
N ILE A 93 -12.39 -2.79 5.94
CA ILE A 93 -11.66 -3.93 5.35
C ILE A 93 -10.51 -4.43 6.23
N PHE A 94 -9.98 -3.57 7.13
CA PHE A 94 -8.94 -3.93 8.10
C PHE A 94 -9.37 -3.60 9.52
N LEU A 95 -9.14 -4.52 10.44
CA LEU A 95 -9.48 -4.43 11.85
C LEU A 95 -10.94 -3.98 12.08
N PRO A 96 -11.95 -4.70 11.52
CA PRO A 96 -13.34 -4.27 11.58
C PRO A 96 -13.86 -4.15 13.02
N ASN A 97 -13.31 -4.91 13.96
CA ASN A 97 -13.68 -4.89 15.38
C ASN A 97 -13.26 -3.60 16.12
N TYR A 98 -12.42 -2.77 15.53
CA TYR A 98 -11.93 -1.53 16.16
C TYR A 98 -12.55 -0.32 15.50
N GLN A 99 -13.63 0.21 16.03
CA GLN A 99 -14.29 1.42 15.50
C GLN A 99 -13.37 2.66 15.58
N ASN A 100 -12.54 2.77 16.62
CA ASN A 100 -11.53 3.82 16.71
C ASN A 100 -10.35 3.51 15.78
N ARG A 101 -10.29 4.20 14.65
CA ARG A 101 -9.26 3.97 13.60
C ARG A 101 -7.84 4.35 14.03
N THR A 102 -7.72 5.26 15.02
CA THR A 102 -6.41 5.55 15.63
C THR A 102 -5.91 4.35 16.44
N THR A 103 -6.80 3.65 17.14
CA THR A 103 -6.44 2.41 17.85
C THR A 103 -6.03 1.32 16.85
N ALA A 104 -6.81 1.10 15.79
CA ALA A 104 -6.48 0.15 14.73
C ALA A 104 -5.09 0.43 14.12
N SER A 105 -4.83 1.68 13.77
CA SER A 105 -3.52 2.12 13.22
C SER A 105 -2.37 1.85 14.21
N LYS A 106 -2.54 2.13 15.49
CA LYS A 106 -1.52 1.89 16.53
C LYS A 106 -1.24 0.40 16.74
N ILE A 107 -2.25 -0.46 16.63
CA ILE A 107 -2.07 -1.92 16.72
C ILE A 107 -1.13 -2.39 15.60
N ILE A 108 -1.47 -2.09 14.36
CA ILE A 108 -0.67 -2.47 13.19
C ILE A 108 0.74 -1.88 13.26
N GLN A 109 0.88 -0.62 13.65
CA GLN A 109 2.21 0.00 13.77
C GLN A 109 3.10 -0.74 14.77
N ARG A 110 2.55 -1.18 15.90
CA ARG A 110 3.30 -1.96 16.92
C ARG A 110 3.68 -3.34 16.39
N GLN A 111 2.73 -4.03 15.74
CA GLN A 111 2.98 -5.34 15.14
C GLN A 111 4.04 -5.25 14.03
N PHE A 112 3.97 -4.24 13.20
CA PHE A 112 4.96 -4.00 12.15
C PHE A 112 6.35 -3.68 12.72
N ASN A 113 6.44 -2.83 13.75
CA ASN A 113 7.71 -2.52 14.39
C ASN A 113 8.33 -3.76 15.04
N GLU A 114 7.53 -4.61 15.67
CA GLU A 114 8.02 -5.87 16.23
C GLU A 114 8.51 -6.83 15.14
N LEU A 115 7.82 -6.89 13.98
CA LEU A 115 8.28 -7.63 12.81
C LEU A 115 9.65 -7.14 12.34
N LEU A 116 9.80 -5.83 12.17
CA LEU A 116 11.07 -5.23 11.74
C LEU A 116 12.21 -5.53 12.72
N ASN A 117 11.92 -5.43 14.03
CA ASN A 117 12.91 -5.70 15.08
C ASN A 117 13.39 -7.16 15.04
N ARG A 118 12.48 -8.13 14.95
CA ARG A 118 12.80 -9.56 14.87
C ARG A 118 13.64 -9.92 13.64
N GLU A 119 13.36 -9.28 12.53
CA GLU A 119 14.06 -9.51 11.26
C GLU A 119 15.31 -8.61 11.10
N SER A 120 15.64 -7.78 12.11
CA SER A 120 16.72 -6.80 12.03
C SER A 120 16.61 -5.84 10.85
N LEU A 121 15.37 -5.44 10.51
CA LEU A 121 15.02 -4.57 9.38
C LEU A 121 14.53 -3.19 9.82
N GLU A 122 14.86 -2.74 11.03
CA GLU A 122 14.37 -1.43 11.54
C GLU A 122 14.96 -0.25 10.78
N LEU A 123 16.19 -0.40 10.32
CA LEU A 123 16.93 0.66 9.62
C LEU A 123 17.28 0.22 8.19
N ASP A 124 17.12 1.14 7.28
CA ASP A 124 17.67 1.01 5.93
C ASP A 124 19.22 1.00 6.00
N PRO A 125 19.91 -0.03 5.50
CA PRO A 125 21.35 -0.18 5.65
C PRO A 125 22.16 0.87 4.89
N GLN A 126 21.59 1.50 3.86
CA GLN A 126 22.27 2.51 3.06
C GLN A 126 22.08 3.93 3.61
N THR A 127 20.89 4.22 4.12
CA THR A 127 20.54 5.59 4.54
C THR A 127 20.45 5.78 6.06
N GLY A 128 20.45 4.70 6.85
CA GLY A 128 20.25 4.71 8.29
C GLY A 128 18.85 5.15 8.74
N LYS A 129 17.92 5.34 7.80
CA LYS A 129 16.56 5.78 8.11
C LYS A 129 15.70 4.60 8.57
N LYS A 130 14.77 4.89 9.48
CA LYS A 130 13.82 3.88 9.96
C LYS A 130 12.83 3.47 8.87
N HIS A 131 12.63 2.16 8.75
CA HIS A 131 11.52 1.62 8.00
C HIS A 131 10.20 1.88 8.73
N MET A 132 9.18 2.25 7.99
CA MET A 132 7.82 2.53 8.48
C MET A 132 6.79 1.92 7.52
N LEU A 133 5.55 1.77 7.96
CA LEU A 133 4.46 1.38 7.04
C LEU A 133 4.39 2.27 5.80
N TYR A 134 4.75 3.55 5.94
CA TYR A 134 4.81 4.47 4.80
C TYR A 134 5.86 4.08 3.76
N SER A 135 6.93 3.37 4.16
CA SER A 135 7.96 2.86 3.25
C SER A 135 7.38 1.88 2.23
N LEU A 136 6.36 1.10 2.60
CA LEU A 136 5.68 0.17 1.69
C LEU A 136 4.98 0.90 0.53
N ARG A 137 4.42 2.07 0.81
CA ARG A 137 3.87 2.92 -0.26
C ARG A 137 4.97 3.47 -1.18
N HIS A 138 6.15 3.83 -0.63
CA HIS A 138 7.31 4.19 -1.44
C HIS A 138 7.69 3.03 -2.36
N THR A 139 7.79 1.82 -1.81
CA THR A 139 8.06 0.61 -2.57
C THR A 139 7.03 0.42 -3.70
N ALA A 140 5.73 0.55 -3.42
CA ALA A 140 4.66 0.43 -4.43
C ALA A 140 4.87 1.37 -5.61
N ILE A 141 5.19 2.63 -5.36
CA ILE A 141 5.39 3.64 -6.41
C ILE A 141 6.69 3.36 -7.18
N CYS A 142 7.80 3.11 -6.49
CA CYS A 142 9.08 2.79 -7.12
C CYS A 142 8.99 1.55 -8.00
N MET A 143 8.43 0.46 -7.48
CA MET A 143 8.27 -0.79 -8.24
C MET A 143 7.36 -0.62 -9.45
N ARG A 144 6.34 0.24 -9.36
CA ARG A 144 5.49 0.54 -10.53
C ARG A 144 6.25 1.27 -11.63
N ILE A 145 7.13 2.20 -11.27
CA ILE A 145 7.97 2.91 -12.24
C ILE A 145 8.98 1.93 -12.86
N ILE A 146 9.70 1.17 -12.02
CA ILE A 146 10.71 0.20 -12.47
C ILE A 146 10.09 -0.85 -13.39
N ASN A 147 9.03 -1.54 -12.93
CA ASN A 147 8.41 -2.65 -13.66
C ASN A 147 7.64 -2.20 -14.91
N SER A 148 7.40 -0.91 -15.07
CA SER A 148 6.79 -0.38 -16.30
C SER A 148 7.80 -0.13 -17.40
N GLU A 149 9.08 -0.26 -17.11
CA GLU A 149 10.15 0.02 -18.07
C GLU A 149 10.02 1.42 -18.70
N GLY A 150 9.63 2.41 -17.88
CA GLY A 150 9.41 3.78 -18.33
C GLY A 150 8.09 4.02 -19.07
N LYS A 151 7.25 3.00 -19.27
CA LYS A 151 5.96 3.13 -19.99
C LYS A 151 4.83 3.71 -19.12
N VAL A 152 4.97 3.72 -17.79
CA VAL A 152 3.96 4.32 -16.92
C VAL A 152 3.95 5.83 -17.08
N ASN A 153 2.78 6.39 -17.35
CA ASN A 153 2.60 7.83 -17.34
C ASN A 153 2.69 8.35 -15.89
N ILE A 154 3.73 9.13 -15.59
CA ILE A 154 4.01 9.64 -14.23
C ILE A 154 2.90 10.53 -13.72
N PHE A 155 2.25 11.31 -14.59
CA PHE A 155 1.11 12.14 -14.22
C PHE A 155 -0.07 11.28 -13.75
N ASN A 156 -0.39 10.22 -14.48
CA ASN A 156 -1.44 9.27 -14.11
C ASN A 156 -1.10 8.55 -12.79
N LEU A 157 0.17 8.15 -12.61
CA LEU A 157 0.63 7.53 -11.36
C LEU A 157 0.50 8.51 -10.18
N ALA A 158 0.91 9.76 -10.35
CA ALA A 158 0.79 10.81 -9.34
C ALA A 158 -0.68 11.02 -8.93
N LYS A 159 -1.57 11.17 -9.91
CA LYS A 159 -3.01 11.32 -9.69
C LYS A 159 -3.60 10.10 -8.96
N ASN A 160 -3.29 8.89 -9.41
CA ASN A 160 -3.74 7.64 -8.80
C ASN A 160 -3.27 7.51 -7.35
N ALA A 161 -2.01 7.80 -7.07
CA ALA A 161 -1.45 7.77 -5.74
C ALA A 161 -1.85 8.98 -4.87
N GLY A 162 -2.53 9.98 -5.40
CA GLY A 162 -2.90 11.21 -4.68
C GLY A 162 -1.67 12.01 -4.23
N THR A 163 -0.69 12.17 -5.13
CA THR A 163 0.52 12.96 -4.92
C THR A 163 0.77 13.84 -6.16
N SER A 164 1.85 14.59 -6.19
CA SER A 164 2.25 15.37 -7.37
C SER A 164 3.41 14.69 -8.11
N VAL A 165 3.62 15.09 -9.36
CA VAL A 165 4.78 14.65 -10.16
C VAL A 165 6.08 15.09 -9.48
N ASP A 166 6.15 16.32 -8.97
CA ASP A 166 7.29 16.85 -8.20
C ASP A 166 7.63 15.94 -6.99
N GLN A 167 6.62 15.46 -6.26
CA GLN A 167 6.84 14.54 -5.14
C GLN A 167 7.35 13.17 -5.62
N ILE A 168 6.89 12.69 -6.77
CA ILE A 168 7.40 11.46 -7.36
C ILE A 168 8.87 11.65 -7.74
N GLU A 169 9.22 12.72 -8.42
CA GLU A 169 10.58 13.03 -8.81
C GLU A 169 11.52 13.13 -7.60
N ARG A 170 11.17 13.94 -6.59
CA ARG A 170 12.00 14.16 -5.41
C ARG A 170 12.25 12.94 -4.55
N PHE A 171 11.23 12.10 -4.36
CA PHE A 171 11.27 11.03 -3.36
C PHE A 171 11.37 9.63 -3.95
N TYR A 172 11.06 9.45 -5.22
CA TYR A 172 11.04 8.14 -5.84
C TYR A 172 12.00 8.02 -7.02
N ALA A 173 12.04 9.00 -7.92
CA ALA A 173 12.84 8.91 -9.15
C ALA A 173 14.35 8.91 -8.89
N LYS A 174 14.83 9.66 -7.89
CA LYS A 174 16.27 9.76 -7.59
C LYS A 174 16.92 8.44 -7.15
N TYR A 175 16.14 7.46 -6.74
CA TYR A 175 16.62 6.13 -6.34
C TYR A 175 16.43 5.08 -7.42
N LEU A 176 15.90 5.46 -8.59
CA LEU A 176 15.75 4.54 -9.70
C LEU A 176 17.12 4.26 -10.30
N PRO A 177 17.47 2.98 -10.49
CA PRO A 177 18.70 2.64 -11.17
C PRO A 177 18.65 3.13 -12.62
N LEU A 178 19.77 3.63 -13.15
CA LEU A 178 19.94 3.85 -14.57
C LEU A 178 19.98 2.49 -15.25
N SER A 179 18.83 2.07 -15.79
CA SER A 179 18.73 0.78 -16.49
C SER A 179 18.96 0.95 -17.99
N ALA A 180 19.31 -0.15 -18.67
CA ALA A 180 19.38 -0.18 -20.13
C ALA A 180 18.06 0.25 -20.79
N GLU A 181 16.95 0.03 -20.09
CA GLU A 181 15.61 0.44 -20.49
C GLU A 181 15.43 1.97 -20.44
N MET A 182 15.93 2.62 -19.38
CA MET A 182 15.96 4.09 -19.34
C MET A 182 16.79 4.66 -20.50
N ALA A 183 17.93 4.06 -20.81
CA ALA A 183 18.76 4.47 -21.94
C ALA A 183 17.98 4.34 -23.26
N ARG A 184 17.28 3.24 -23.48
CA ARG A 184 16.43 3.05 -24.67
C ARG A 184 15.28 4.07 -24.75
N ASN A 185 14.61 4.35 -23.64
CA ASN A 185 13.57 5.36 -23.58
C ASN A 185 14.07 6.77 -23.92
N LEU A 186 15.27 7.12 -23.46
CA LEU A 186 15.87 8.41 -23.78
C LEU A 186 16.25 8.55 -25.26
N GLN A 187 16.44 7.43 -25.98
CA GLN A 187 16.80 7.38 -27.40
C GLN A 187 15.60 7.13 -28.30
N SER A 188 14.41 6.90 -27.75
CA SER A 188 13.18 6.71 -28.51
C SER A 188 12.61 8.06 -28.91
N PHE A 189 12.66 8.39 -30.19
CA PHE A 189 12.16 9.65 -30.78
C PHE A 189 10.79 9.49 -31.44
N GLY A 190 9.87 8.79 -30.82
CA GLY A 190 8.47 8.78 -31.24
C GLY A 190 8.17 7.89 -32.46
N GLU A 191 8.80 6.71 -32.55
CA GLU A 191 8.35 5.62 -33.42
C GLU A 191 7.07 4.95 -32.90
#